data_b43e9156d8c0ecee7928ef40c90a0fe2
#
_entry.id   b43e9156d8c0ecee7928ef40c90a0fe2
#
_cell.length_a   1.000
_cell.length_b   1.000
_cell.length_c   1.000
_cell.angle_alpha   90.00
_cell.angle_beta   90.00
_cell.angle_gamma   90.00
#
_symmetry.space_group_name_H-M   'P 1'
#
loop_
_entity.id
_entity.type
_entity.pdbx_description
1 polymer ?
#
loop_
_entity_poly.entity_id
_entity_poly.type
_entity_poly.pdbx_seq_one_letter_code
_entity_poly.pdbx_strand_id
1 'polypeptide(L)'
;MYARMIEGAFLPRHMTCPASAGRAVWWGTSGERLWETNWLGWFDSLGIRERGMVIHGEDLRCEFLAPAREQLAAQADRFVGTARRHGRGGELHSVDWLLTAARMLYWLKEGELASKSHAADWAYANATGDWRAHLPKAAWLRRNPDQAQSGDVIAWLGTLDAPIQEACCELEAELWKIGI
;
A
#
# COMPACT_ATOMS: atom_id res chain seq x y z
N MET A 1 -21.24 10.69 -3.45
CA MET A 1 -20.24 10.80 -2.35
C MET A 1 -19.41 9.52 -2.21
N TYR A 2 -19.98 8.32 -2.22
CA TYR A 2 -19.25 7.04 -2.06
C TYR A 2 -18.28 6.69 -3.19
N ALA A 3 -18.52 7.11 -4.43
CA ALA A 3 -17.65 6.79 -5.58
C ALA A 3 -16.21 7.31 -5.45
N ARG A 4 -15.99 8.36 -4.65
CA ARG A 4 -14.63 8.91 -4.38
C ARG A 4 -13.85 8.12 -3.32
N MET A 5 -14.49 7.18 -2.65
CA MET A 5 -13.88 6.36 -1.59
C MET A 5 -13.59 4.93 -2.04
N ILE A 6 -13.96 4.57 -3.26
CA ILE A 6 -13.73 3.24 -3.81
C ILE A 6 -12.45 3.28 -4.61
N GLU A 7 -11.52 2.42 -4.24
CA GLU A 7 -10.31 2.13 -4.97
C GLU A 7 -10.39 0.69 -5.46
N GLY A 8 -10.07 0.44 -6.71
CA GLY A 8 -10.19 -0.90 -7.24
C GLY A 8 -9.61 -1.07 -8.63
N ALA A 9 -9.66 -2.30 -9.10
CA ALA A 9 -9.27 -2.67 -10.44
C ALA A 9 -10.34 -3.52 -11.12
N PHE A 10 -10.55 -3.29 -12.39
CA PHE A 10 -11.30 -4.15 -13.29
C PHE A 10 -10.31 -5.02 -14.05
N LEU A 11 -10.30 -6.31 -13.74
CA LEU A 11 -9.36 -7.27 -14.28
C LEU A 11 -10.06 -8.28 -15.19
N PRO A 12 -9.51 -8.59 -16.37
CA PRO A 12 -9.89 -9.80 -17.08
C PRO A 12 -9.58 -11.04 -16.22
N ARG A 13 -10.42 -12.08 -16.29
CA ARG A 13 -10.26 -13.29 -15.46
C ARG A 13 -8.87 -13.93 -15.58
N HIS A 14 -8.26 -13.91 -16.76
CA HIS A 14 -6.92 -14.49 -16.96
C HIS A 14 -5.79 -13.75 -16.21
N MET A 15 -6.06 -12.57 -15.66
CA MET A 15 -5.10 -11.77 -14.86
C MET A 15 -5.12 -12.08 -13.36
N THR A 16 -5.81 -13.13 -12.93
CA THR A 16 -5.72 -13.62 -11.54
C THR A 16 -4.30 -14.07 -11.16
N CYS A 17 -3.46 -14.34 -12.16
CA CYS A 17 -2.02 -14.53 -12.00
C CYS A 17 -1.28 -13.22 -12.32
N PRO A 18 -0.52 -12.62 -11.39
CA PRO A 18 0.22 -11.38 -11.64
C PRO A 18 1.27 -11.44 -12.75
N ALA A 19 1.70 -12.66 -13.16
CA ALA A 19 2.60 -12.85 -14.29
C ALA A 19 1.87 -12.86 -15.64
N SER A 20 0.54 -12.93 -15.65
CA SER A 20 -0.25 -12.96 -16.89
C SER A 20 -0.29 -11.60 -17.54
N ALA A 21 0.04 -11.52 -18.83
CA ALA A 21 -0.11 -10.30 -19.60
C ALA A 21 -1.59 -9.95 -19.81
N GLY A 22 -1.94 -8.71 -19.63
CA GLY A 22 -3.30 -8.22 -19.83
C GLY A 22 -3.42 -6.74 -19.45
N ARG A 23 -4.58 -6.16 -19.69
CA ARG A 23 -4.87 -4.76 -19.33
C ARG A 23 -5.92 -4.75 -18.24
N ALA A 24 -5.60 -4.05 -17.15
CA ALA A 24 -6.53 -3.75 -16.08
C ALA A 24 -6.82 -2.24 -16.06
N VAL A 25 -8.02 -1.89 -15.64
CA VAL A 25 -8.37 -0.49 -15.40
C VAL A 25 -8.42 -0.28 -13.90
N TRP A 26 -7.58 0.60 -13.41
CA TRP A 26 -7.56 1.01 -12.00
C TRP A 26 -8.39 2.26 -11.79
N TRP A 27 -9.13 2.26 -10.71
CA TRP A 27 -9.82 3.40 -10.18
C TRP A 27 -9.18 3.81 -8.86
N GLY A 28 -8.59 4.99 -8.80
CA GLY A 28 -7.95 5.48 -7.58
C GLY A 28 -8.88 6.29 -6.68
N THR A 29 -8.44 6.55 -5.47
CA THR A 29 -9.17 7.32 -4.45
C THR A 29 -9.51 8.75 -4.88
N SER A 30 -8.76 9.34 -5.82
CA SER A 30 -9.09 10.64 -6.43
C SER A 30 -10.35 10.59 -7.28
N GLY A 31 -10.81 9.38 -7.65
CA GLY A 31 -12.03 9.13 -8.43
C GLY A 31 -12.01 9.64 -9.88
N GLU A 32 -11.01 10.44 -10.22
CA GLU A 32 -10.94 11.15 -11.51
C GLU A 32 -9.88 10.57 -12.45
N ARG A 33 -9.05 9.63 -11.96
CA ARG A 33 -8.01 9.02 -12.76
C ARG A 33 -8.32 7.56 -13.02
N LEU A 34 -8.61 7.27 -14.29
CA LEU A 34 -8.55 5.91 -14.82
C LEU A 34 -7.18 5.73 -15.46
N TRP A 35 -6.43 4.72 -15.05
CA TRP A 35 -5.22 4.32 -15.75
C TRP A 35 -5.22 2.83 -16.02
N GLU A 36 -4.59 2.47 -17.09
CA GLU A 36 -4.43 1.08 -17.49
C GLU A 36 -3.13 0.53 -16.95
N THR A 37 -3.17 -0.68 -16.45
CA THR A 37 -2.00 -1.46 -16.05
C THR A 37 -2.16 -2.90 -16.53
N ASN A 38 -1.06 -3.53 -16.85
CA ASN A 38 -1.03 -4.94 -17.20
C ASN A 38 -0.53 -5.81 -16.04
N TRP A 39 -0.51 -5.29 -14.84
CA TRP A 39 0.05 -5.99 -13.69
C TRP A 39 -0.73 -5.73 -12.40
N LEU A 40 -1.13 -6.83 -11.74
CA LEU A 40 -1.64 -6.81 -10.38
C LEU A 40 -0.49 -7.14 -9.41
N GLY A 41 -0.31 -6.31 -8.39
CA GLY A 41 0.74 -6.51 -7.39
C GLY A 41 0.58 -7.83 -6.62
N TRP A 42 1.69 -8.44 -6.22
CA TRP A 42 1.68 -9.67 -5.43
C TRP A 42 1.00 -9.51 -4.07
N PHE A 43 1.18 -8.37 -3.40
CA PHE A 43 0.48 -8.06 -2.16
C PHE A 43 -1.04 -7.95 -2.37
N ASP A 44 -1.48 -7.42 -3.52
CA ASP A 44 -2.90 -7.31 -3.83
C ASP A 44 -3.48 -8.70 -4.17
N SER A 45 -2.77 -9.50 -4.96
CA SER A 45 -3.14 -10.87 -5.27
C SER A 45 -3.32 -11.72 -4.01
N LEU A 46 -2.33 -11.69 -3.11
CA LEU A 46 -2.40 -12.39 -1.83
C LEU A 46 -3.53 -11.86 -0.96
N GLY A 47 -3.72 -10.54 -0.93
CA GLY A 47 -4.79 -9.90 -0.17
C GLY A 47 -6.18 -10.32 -0.64
N ILE A 48 -6.41 -10.41 -1.96
CA ILE A 48 -7.67 -10.89 -2.53
C ILE A 48 -7.88 -12.37 -2.16
N ARG A 49 -6.85 -13.19 -2.34
CA ARG A 49 -6.91 -14.64 -2.04
C ARG A 49 -7.28 -14.91 -0.59
N GLU A 50 -6.62 -14.26 0.36
CA GLU A 50 -6.73 -14.58 1.77
C GLU A 50 -7.86 -13.82 2.48
N ARG A 51 -8.14 -12.61 2.07
CA ARG A 51 -9.01 -11.66 2.79
C ARG A 51 -10.07 -11.02 1.90
N GLY A 52 -10.11 -11.36 0.61
CA GLY A 52 -11.12 -10.86 -0.31
C GLY A 52 -12.52 -11.26 0.12
N MET A 53 -13.49 -10.41 -0.15
CA MET A 53 -14.91 -10.69 0.06
C MET A 53 -15.62 -10.68 -1.28
N VAL A 54 -16.36 -11.73 -1.57
CA VAL A 54 -17.19 -11.79 -2.76
C VAL A 54 -18.46 -10.98 -2.51
N ILE A 55 -18.63 -9.90 -3.25
CA ILE A 55 -19.83 -9.05 -3.16
C ILE A 55 -20.89 -9.54 -4.16
N HIS A 56 -20.47 -10.02 -5.32
CA HIS A 56 -21.36 -10.51 -6.37
C HIS A 56 -20.63 -11.48 -7.30
N GLY A 57 -21.31 -12.48 -7.84
CA GLY A 57 -20.78 -13.43 -8.81
C GLY A 57 -20.08 -14.64 -8.20
N GLU A 58 -19.24 -15.27 -9.01
CA GLU A 58 -18.47 -16.46 -8.66
C GLU A 58 -17.31 -16.11 -7.71
N ASP A 59 -16.99 -17.01 -6.79
CA ASP A 59 -15.81 -16.85 -5.93
C ASP A 59 -14.55 -17.26 -6.69
N LEU A 60 -13.81 -16.27 -7.13
CA LEU A 60 -12.55 -16.45 -7.87
C LEU A 60 -11.30 -16.34 -6.98
N ARG A 61 -11.45 -16.21 -5.66
CA ARG A 61 -10.29 -16.00 -4.77
C ARG A 61 -9.24 -17.10 -4.87
N CYS A 62 -9.68 -18.35 -5.08
CA CYS A 62 -8.77 -19.48 -5.23
C CYS A 62 -7.97 -19.48 -6.54
N GLU A 63 -8.39 -18.72 -7.55
CA GLU A 63 -7.67 -18.57 -8.81
C GLU A 63 -6.46 -17.61 -8.69
N PHE A 64 -6.45 -16.73 -7.68
CA PHE A 64 -5.29 -15.90 -7.42
C PHE A 64 -4.16 -16.73 -6.85
N LEU A 65 -2.99 -16.68 -7.49
CA LEU A 65 -1.83 -17.42 -7.01
C LEU A 65 -1.34 -16.86 -5.66
N ALA A 66 -0.96 -17.78 -4.77
CA ALA A 66 -0.19 -17.42 -3.60
C ALA A 66 1.25 -17.11 -4.04
N PRO A 67 1.75 -15.88 -3.84
CA PRO A 67 3.12 -15.56 -4.21
C PRO A 67 4.13 -16.25 -3.30
N ALA A 68 5.28 -16.59 -3.84
CA ALA A 68 6.42 -16.96 -3.02
C ALA A 68 6.95 -15.76 -2.22
N ARG A 69 7.64 -16.03 -1.11
CA ARG A 69 8.19 -14.98 -0.24
C ARG A 69 9.12 -14.03 -1.01
N GLU A 70 9.92 -14.56 -1.90
CA GLU A 70 10.87 -13.82 -2.74
C GLU A 70 10.16 -12.84 -3.67
N GLN A 71 8.97 -13.19 -4.17
CA GLN A 71 8.17 -12.32 -5.04
C GLN A 71 7.59 -11.13 -4.26
N LEU A 72 7.15 -11.37 -3.04
CA LEU A 72 6.67 -10.30 -2.14
C LEU A 72 7.82 -9.39 -1.72
N ALA A 73 8.97 -9.96 -1.38
CA ALA A 73 10.18 -9.21 -1.01
C ALA A 73 10.68 -8.36 -2.18
N ALA A 74 10.73 -8.91 -3.39
CA ALA A 74 11.07 -8.14 -4.59
C ALA A 74 10.05 -7.03 -4.91
N GLN A 75 8.78 -7.20 -4.54
CA GLN A 75 7.80 -6.13 -4.65
C GLN A 75 8.03 -5.04 -3.59
N ALA A 76 8.39 -5.41 -2.36
CA ALA A 76 8.73 -4.46 -1.32
C ALA A 76 9.97 -3.64 -1.71
N ASP A 77 11.01 -4.26 -2.27
CA ASP A 77 12.19 -3.58 -2.80
C ASP A 77 11.82 -2.58 -3.92
N ARG A 78 11.00 -3.00 -4.89
CA ARG A 78 10.50 -2.09 -5.94
C ARG A 78 9.71 -0.92 -5.36
N PHE A 79 8.91 -1.15 -4.31
CA PHE A 79 8.20 -0.07 -3.62
C PHE A 79 9.20 0.92 -3.02
N VAL A 80 10.22 0.44 -2.32
CA VAL A 80 11.26 1.30 -1.74
C VAL A 80 11.92 2.14 -2.83
N GLY A 81 12.36 1.53 -3.94
CA GLY A 81 12.93 2.25 -5.07
C GLY A 81 11.99 3.30 -5.67
N THR A 82 10.69 3.04 -5.68
CA THR A 82 9.68 4.01 -6.15
C THR A 82 9.46 5.13 -5.14
N ALA A 83 9.34 4.81 -3.86
CA ALA A 83 9.16 5.78 -2.78
C ALA A 83 10.39 6.71 -2.65
N ARG A 84 11.60 6.19 -2.84
CA ARG A 84 12.83 7.00 -2.89
C ARG A 84 12.78 8.07 -3.99
N ARG A 85 12.29 7.72 -5.16
CA ARG A 85 12.23 8.63 -6.33
C ARG A 85 11.04 9.58 -6.28
N HIS A 86 9.88 9.09 -5.86
CA HIS A 86 8.59 9.78 -6.04
C HIS A 86 7.83 10.06 -4.74
N GLY A 87 8.20 9.42 -3.64
CA GLY A 87 7.56 9.64 -2.34
C GLY A 87 7.85 11.04 -1.84
N ARG A 88 6.81 11.87 -1.80
CA ARG A 88 6.86 13.26 -1.35
C ARG A 88 5.71 13.56 -0.42
N GLY A 89 5.92 14.54 0.48
CA GLY A 89 4.89 15.17 1.27
C GLY A 89 4.03 16.14 0.45
N GLY A 90 3.09 16.79 1.12
CA GLY A 90 2.30 17.90 0.57
C GLY A 90 0.95 17.52 -0.01
N GLU A 91 0.69 16.24 -0.27
CA GLU A 91 -0.58 15.76 -0.85
C GLU A 91 -1.24 14.69 0.02
N LEU A 92 -2.55 14.50 -0.13
CA LEU A 92 -3.27 13.42 0.55
C LEU A 92 -2.64 12.04 0.27
N HIS A 93 -2.16 11.82 -0.96
CA HIS A 93 -1.47 10.59 -1.33
C HIS A 93 -0.17 10.33 -0.54
N SER A 94 0.41 11.38 0.07
CA SER A 94 1.61 11.24 0.90
C SER A 94 1.44 10.26 2.06
N VAL A 95 0.22 10.16 2.62
CA VAL A 95 -0.05 9.19 3.69
C VAL A 95 -0.01 7.74 3.20
N ASP A 96 -0.30 7.50 1.94
CA ASP A 96 -0.25 6.14 1.38
C ASP A 96 1.17 5.59 1.28
N TRP A 97 2.18 6.43 1.12
CA TRP A 97 3.58 6.01 1.17
C TRP A 97 3.92 5.45 2.55
N LEU A 98 3.58 6.17 3.63
CA LEU A 98 3.82 5.71 5.01
C LEU A 98 3.01 4.46 5.36
N LEU A 99 1.72 4.44 5.02
CA LEU A 99 0.85 3.31 5.33
C LEU A 99 1.22 2.05 4.52
N THR A 100 1.73 2.23 3.30
CA THR A 100 2.24 1.10 2.51
C THR A 100 3.58 0.61 3.05
N ALA A 101 4.47 1.52 3.46
CA ALA A 101 5.71 1.14 4.14
C ALA A 101 5.44 0.35 5.42
N ALA A 102 4.51 0.82 6.27
CA ALA A 102 4.11 0.10 7.47
C ALA A 102 3.58 -1.31 7.17
N ARG A 103 2.77 -1.45 6.10
CA ARG A 103 2.21 -2.75 5.69
C ARG A 103 3.30 -3.71 5.19
N MET A 104 4.30 -3.21 4.48
CA MET A 104 5.43 -4.02 4.01
C MET A 104 6.35 -4.39 5.17
N LEU A 105 6.62 -3.46 6.09
CA LEU A 105 7.40 -3.74 7.29
C LEU A 105 6.73 -4.80 8.16
N TYR A 106 5.42 -4.69 8.37
CA TYR A 106 4.63 -5.71 9.08
C TYR A 106 4.83 -7.09 8.45
N TRP A 107 4.64 -7.18 7.12
CA TRP A 107 4.81 -8.45 6.42
C TRP A 107 6.24 -8.99 6.53
N LEU A 108 7.27 -8.15 6.42
CA LEU A 108 8.67 -8.57 6.56
C LEU A 108 8.97 -9.17 7.93
N LYS A 109 8.36 -8.61 8.99
CA LYS A 109 8.57 -9.01 10.38
C LYS A 109 7.70 -10.18 10.81
N GLU A 110 6.41 -10.13 10.49
CA GLU A 110 5.42 -11.09 10.99
C GLU A 110 5.12 -12.22 9.99
N GLY A 111 5.46 -12.04 8.70
CA GLY A 111 5.18 -13.01 7.64
C GLY A 111 3.73 -13.05 7.19
N GLU A 112 2.88 -12.16 7.69
CA GLU A 112 1.45 -12.11 7.42
C GLU A 112 1.04 -10.82 6.75
N LEU A 113 -0.10 -10.84 6.04
CA LEU A 113 -0.71 -9.62 5.53
C LEU A 113 -1.53 -8.92 6.61
N ALA A 114 -1.46 -7.59 6.61
CA ALA A 114 -2.33 -6.75 7.42
C ALA A 114 -3.08 -5.72 6.56
N SER A 115 -4.19 -5.20 7.07
CA SER A 115 -4.77 -3.96 6.54
C SER A 115 -3.80 -2.79 6.79
N LYS A 116 -3.89 -1.73 5.99
CA LYS A 116 -3.06 -0.53 6.19
C LYS A 116 -3.22 0.04 7.62
N SER A 117 -4.44 0.01 8.18
CA SER A 117 -4.70 0.51 9.54
C SER A 117 -4.04 -0.38 10.60
N HIS A 118 -4.23 -1.71 10.51
CA HIS A 118 -3.62 -2.64 11.46
C HIS A 118 -2.08 -2.57 11.40
N ALA A 119 -1.52 -2.53 10.18
CA ALA A 119 -0.07 -2.40 10.01
C ALA A 119 0.47 -1.06 10.55
N ALA A 120 -0.31 0.02 10.43
CA ALA A 120 0.06 1.31 11.00
C ALA A 120 0.08 1.29 12.54
N ASP A 121 -0.92 0.69 13.16
CA ASP A 121 -0.98 0.54 14.62
C ASP A 121 0.20 -0.32 15.12
N TRP A 122 0.47 -1.43 14.44
CA TRP A 122 1.62 -2.29 14.75
C TRP A 122 2.96 -1.57 14.56
N ALA A 123 3.16 -0.89 13.44
CA ALA A 123 4.41 -0.19 13.14
C ALA A 123 4.62 1.01 14.06
N TYR A 124 3.56 1.69 14.51
CA TYR A 124 3.65 2.71 15.54
C TYR A 124 4.30 2.20 16.82
N ALA A 125 4.01 0.96 17.20
CA ALA A 125 4.56 0.33 18.39
C ALA A 125 5.95 -0.32 18.17
N ASN A 126 6.23 -0.83 16.96
CA ASN A 126 7.36 -1.76 16.71
C ASN A 126 8.42 -1.23 15.74
N ALA A 127 8.13 -0.22 14.93
CA ALA A 127 9.12 0.40 14.06
C ALA A 127 10.15 1.20 14.88
N THR A 128 11.37 1.31 14.36
CA THR A 128 12.49 1.91 15.08
C THR A 128 12.67 3.40 14.76
N GLY A 129 12.29 3.83 13.56
CA GLY A 129 12.44 5.20 13.11
C GLY A 129 11.37 6.15 13.64
N ASP A 130 11.66 7.46 13.63
CA ASP A 130 10.73 8.51 14.09
C ASP A 130 9.51 8.66 13.15
N TRP A 131 9.60 8.18 11.91
CA TRP A 131 8.50 8.17 10.94
C TRP A 131 7.22 7.52 11.50
N ARG A 132 7.37 6.55 12.41
CA ARG A 132 6.24 5.88 13.07
C ARG A 132 5.29 6.84 13.77
N ALA A 133 5.79 7.97 14.30
CA ALA A 133 4.97 8.96 14.98
C ALA A 133 3.89 9.60 14.08
N HIS A 134 4.08 9.54 12.76
CA HIS A 134 3.13 10.05 11.77
C HIS A 134 2.00 9.06 11.44
N LEU A 135 2.16 7.76 11.76
CA LEU A 135 1.22 6.71 11.37
C LEU A 135 -0.19 6.87 11.94
N PRO A 136 -0.40 7.26 13.22
CA PRO A 136 -1.75 7.46 13.75
C PRO A 136 -2.51 8.54 12.97
N LYS A 137 -1.85 9.66 12.66
CA LYS A 137 -2.47 10.75 11.88
C LYS A 137 -2.68 10.34 10.42
N ALA A 138 -1.76 9.60 9.82
CA ALA A 138 -1.91 9.06 8.47
C ALA A 138 -3.11 8.09 8.37
N ALA A 139 -3.24 7.17 9.31
CA ALA A 139 -4.36 6.23 9.36
C ALA A 139 -5.70 6.94 9.64
N TRP A 140 -5.69 7.97 10.48
CA TRP A 140 -6.86 8.80 10.72
C TRP A 140 -7.29 9.57 9.46
N LEU A 141 -6.34 10.24 8.77
CA LEU A 141 -6.64 11.02 7.57
C LEU A 141 -7.16 10.14 6.43
N ARG A 142 -6.65 8.91 6.28
CA ARG A 142 -7.18 7.97 5.30
C ARG A 142 -8.67 7.66 5.53
N ARG A 143 -9.12 7.63 6.79
CA ARG A 143 -10.54 7.43 7.15
C ARG A 143 -11.37 8.72 7.07
N ASN A 144 -10.70 9.88 7.07
CA ASN A 144 -11.32 11.20 7.07
C ASN A 144 -10.73 12.08 5.94
N PRO A 145 -10.84 11.68 4.67
CA PRO A 145 -10.17 12.36 3.55
C PRO A 145 -10.66 13.80 3.36
N ASP A 146 -11.86 14.12 3.81
CA ASP A 146 -12.42 15.48 3.74
C ASP A 146 -11.60 16.49 4.59
N GLN A 147 -10.84 15.99 5.59
CA GLN A 147 -9.98 16.80 6.43
C GLN A 147 -8.66 17.21 5.77
N ALA A 148 -8.36 16.64 4.60
CA ALA A 148 -7.11 16.93 3.88
C ALA A 148 -6.94 18.41 3.48
N GLN A 149 -8.04 19.17 3.46
CA GLN A 149 -8.04 20.59 3.10
C GLN A 149 -7.91 21.53 4.33
N SER A 150 -7.85 21.01 5.55
CA SER A 150 -7.64 21.85 6.73
C SER A 150 -6.17 22.32 6.81
N GLY A 151 -5.96 23.56 7.25
CA GLY A 151 -4.65 24.18 7.21
C GLY A 151 -3.58 23.45 8.04
N ASP A 152 -3.95 22.87 9.17
CA ASP A 152 -3.08 22.06 10.02
C ASP A 152 -2.72 20.72 9.38
N VAL A 153 -3.62 20.11 8.60
CA VAL A 153 -3.35 18.89 7.84
C VAL A 153 -2.46 19.20 6.64
N ILE A 154 -2.72 20.27 5.90
CA ILE A 154 -1.86 20.70 4.78
C ILE A 154 -0.43 20.96 5.27
N ALA A 155 -0.28 21.72 6.36
CA ALA A 155 1.03 21.98 6.95
C ALA A 155 1.74 20.68 7.35
N TRP A 156 1.03 19.74 8.01
CA TRP A 156 1.57 18.45 8.39
C TRP A 156 1.93 17.57 7.18
N LEU A 157 1.08 17.52 6.15
CA LEU A 157 1.39 16.78 4.91
C LEU A 157 2.71 17.27 4.30
N GLY A 158 2.96 18.58 4.34
CA GLY A 158 4.21 19.17 3.86
C GLY A 158 5.47 18.72 4.63
N THR A 159 5.33 18.14 5.82
CA THR A 159 6.47 17.62 6.59
C THR A 159 6.82 16.16 6.30
N LEU A 160 6.06 15.45 5.46
CA LEU A 160 6.16 14.00 5.30
C LEU A 160 7.32 13.52 4.41
N ASP A 161 8.05 14.40 3.73
CA ASP A 161 9.20 14.00 2.90
C ASP A 161 10.22 13.16 3.69
N ALA A 162 10.73 13.70 4.78
CA ALA A 162 11.73 13.02 5.60
C ALA A 162 11.19 11.72 6.24
N PRO A 163 9.99 11.69 6.85
CA PRO A 163 9.38 10.46 7.35
C PRO A 163 9.23 9.36 6.28
N ILE A 164 8.85 9.71 5.05
CA ILE A 164 8.75 8.72 3.96
C ILE A 164 10.13 8.13 3.65
N GLN A 165 11.16 8.96 3.57
CA GLN A 165 12.52 8.50 3.30
C GLN A 165 13.09 7.66 4.45
N GLU A 166 12.76 8.00 5.70
CA GLU A 166 13.15 7.22 6.87
C GLU A 166 12.48 5.85 6.89
N ALA A 167 11.19 5.77 6.58
CA ALA A 167 10.48 4.49 6.42
C ALA A 167 11.14 3.60 5.34
N CYS A 168 11.63 4.19 4.24
CA CYS A 168 12.38 3.46 3.22
C CYS A 168 13.69 2.90 3.79
N CYS A 169 14.43 3.66 4.61
CA CYS A 169 15.67 3.16 5.24
C CYS A 169 15.40 1.93 6.11
N GLU A 170 14.32 1.95 6.90
CA GLU A 170 13.99 0.81 7.76
C GLU A 170 13.58 -0.42 6.93
N LEU A 171 12.80 -0.23 5.86
CA LEU A 171 12.46 -1.32 4.94
C LEU A 171 13.71 -1.92 4.25
N GLU A 172 14.62 -1.08 3.76
CA GLU A 172 15.89 -1.53 3.16
C GLU A 172 16.70 -2.38 4.15
N ALA A 173 16.76 -1.94 5.43
CA ALA A 173 17.48 -2.67 6.45
C ALA A 173 16.84 -4.07 6.73
N GLU A 174 15.52 -4.20 6.65
CA GLU A 174 14.86 -5.49 6.81
C GLU A 174 14.99 -6.38 5.55
N LEU A 175 14.91 -5.79 4.36
CA LEU A 175 15.14 -6.51 3.10
C LEU A 175 16.57 -7.06 3.03
N TRP A 176 17.55 -6.27 3.45
CA TRP A 176 18.95 -6.71 3.53
C TRP A 176 19.15 -7.95 4.41
N LYS A 177 18.41 -8.07 5.53
CA LYS A 177 18.50 -9.23 6.43
C LYS A 177 18.03 -10.53 5.77
N ILE A 178 17.20 -10.45 4.76
CA ILE A 178 16.70 -11.61 4.00
C ILE A 178 17.40 -11.81 2.66
N GLY A 179 18.48 -11.05 2.41
CA GLY A 179 19.35 -11.23 1.24
C GLY A 179 18.86 -10.54 -0.04
N ILE A 180 18.07 -9.49 0.10
CA ILE A 180 17.60 -8.64 -1.02
C ILE A 180 18.17 -7.23 -0.91
#